data_3a085f0b0744350b39a6cd5f46e1f6f9
#
_entry.id   3a085f0b0744350b39a6cd5f46e1f6f9
#
_cell.length_a   1.000
_cell.length_b   1.000
_cell.length_c   1.000
_cell.angle_alpha   90.00
_cell.angle_beta   90.00
_cell.angle_gamma   90.00
#
_symmetry.space_group_name_H-M   'P 1'
#
loop_
_entity.id
_entity.type
_entity.pdbx_description
1 polymer ?
#
loop_
_entity_poly.entity_id
_entity_poly.type
_entity_poly.pdbx_seq_one_letter_code
_entity_poly.pdbx_strand_id
1 'polypeptide(L)'
;KVIARLSLEQFTKDNKRTAVVLLSLAASLSVYFCIVTMLDSQAARTIVSNYMDTDMVIKNDTACKEKSEDRRDILDDSFVKSIKENAGVSEVHSMIFAEITVPWEPDFAEMWMKEFYAKWMSIPYSKEKDEYQNHPENFGSSLIGIDEQEFDYLNNSLTHPINKEDFLSGKACIVYRNGLDLSDADIIGKNVTCALYEDQQTAKTFTIEGVTDENYYTALLGYPPTIIASDQVVKTFANHPITLKTSIKYHKEYDRDTEQEILALLEKNDNAKDFSWESKIEDADEIEKAQGNMPQVGIGIVLILAFIGIMNYMNTFVVNVQSRMTELSVMESIGMTPKQLLGMLVREGVLYAGGAWLVTLTVGMGVTYLLYESMNYRGIAFSVPLLPLLFAVGISFLVCTMVPVLTWIILEKNGTVVERIKGVE
;
A
#
# COMPACT_ATOMS: atom_id res chain seq x y z
N LYS A 1 -44.82 -6.03 15.84
CA LYS A 1 -44.06 -6.35 17.06
C LYS A 1 -44.12 -7.87 17.36
N VAL A 2 -45.29 -8.52 17.32
CA VAL A 2 -45.46 -9.96 17.63
C VAL A 2 -44.63 -10.85 16.68
N ILE A 3 -44.74 -10.64 15.36
CA ILE A 3 -43.97 -11.44 14.36
C ILE A 3 -42.48 -11.29 14.51
N ALA A 4 -41.95 -10.10 14.84
CA ALA A 4 -40.54 -9.86 15.08
C ALA A 4 -40.03 -10.60 16.30
N ARG A 5 -40.83 -10.69 17.39
CA ARG A 5 -40.50 -11.45 18.59
C ARG A 5 -40.55 -12.95 18.33
N LEU A 6 -41.54 -13.42 17.59
CA LEU A 6 -41.61 -14.84 17.18
C LEU A 6 -40.43 -15.27 16.31
N SER A 7 -40.00 -14.44 15.34
CA SER A 7 -38.80 -14.75 14.52
C SER A 7 -37.52 -14.82 15.36
N LEU A 8 -37.38 -13.95 16.35
CA LEU A 8 -36.23 -13.95 17.25
C LEU A 8 -36.27 -15.16 18.21
N GLU A 9 -37.44 -15.46 18.78
CA GLU A 9 -37.62 -16.63 19.63
C GLU A 9 -37.36 -17.95 18.87
N GLN A 10 -37.78 -18.04 17.62
CA GLN A 10 -37.47 -19.21 16.79
C GLN A 10 -35.99 -19.30 16.41
N PHE A 11 -35.35 -18.19 16.10
CA PHE A 11 -33.91 -18.13 15.83
C PHE A 11 -33.09 -18.64 17.02
N THR A 12 -33.54 -18.41 18.24
CA THR A 12 -32.87 -18.83 19.48
C THR A 12 -33.34 -20.17 20.04
N LYS A 13 -34.48 -20.70 19.61
CA LYS A 13 -35.10 -21.91 20.17
C LYS A 13 -34.33 -23.20 19.75
N ASP A 14 -33.86 -23.25 18.50
CA ASP A 14 -33.12 -24.42 17.98
C ASP A 14 -31.68 -24.06 17.66
N ASN A 15 -30.86 -23.86 18.71
CA ASN A 15 -29.49 -23.40 18.62
C ASN A 15 -28.61 -24.24 17.69
N LYS A 16 -28.85 -25.57 17.58
CA LYS A 16 -28.03 -26.45 16.73
C LYS A 16 -28.28 -26.19 15.25
N ARG A 17 -29.53 -26.08 14.83
CA ARG A 17 -29.88 -25.80 13.43
C ARG A 17 -29.50 -24.39 13.02
N THR A 18 -29.81 -23.40 13.86
CA THR A 18 -29.42 -22.03 13.64
C THR A 18 -27.90 -21.92 13.49
N ALA A 19 -27.11 -22.57 14.34
CA ALA A 19 -25.67 -22.61 14.26
C ALA A 19 -25.17 -23.22 12.94
N VAL A 20 -25.77 -24.33 12.47
CA VAL A 20 -25.37 -24.97 11.19
C VAL A 20 -25.59 -24.02 10.01
N VAL A 21 -26.79 -23.41 9.91
CA VAL A 21 -27.08 -22.44 8.83
C VAL A 21 -26.13 -21.24 8.87
N LEU A 22 -25.98 -20.66 10.06
CA LEU A 22 -25.15 -19.49 10.29
C LEU A 22 -23.67 -19.76 10.01
N LEU A 23 -23.12 -20.87 10.54
CA LEU A 23 -21.72 -21.24 10.32
C LEU A 23 -21.45 -21.60 8.85
N SER A 24 -22.37 -22.27 8.17
CA SER A 24 -22.24 -22.58 6.75
C SER A 24 -22.16 -21.32 5.89
N LEU A 25 -23.06 -20.35 6.15
CA LEU A 25 -23.06 -19.09 5.44
C LEU A 25 -21.82 -18.24 5.79
N ALA A 26 -21.47 -18.15 7.08
CA ALA A 26 -20.32 -17.41 7.55
C ALA A 26 -19.00 -18.00 7.00
N ALA A 27 -18.86 -19.31 6.93
CA ALA A 27 -17.69 -19.97 6.34
C ALA A 27 -17.54 -19.61 4.86
N SER A 28 -18.62 -19.67 4.08
CA SER A 28 -18.60 -19.30 2.65
C SER A 28 -18.24 -17.82 2.45
N LEU A 29 -18.81 -16.92 3.26
CA LEU A 29 -18.49 -15.49 3.24
C LEU A 29 -17.06 -15.22 3.68
N SER A 30 -16.54 -15.94 4.67
CA SER A 30 -15.15 -15.78 5.14
C SER A 30 -14.14 -16.23 4.09
N VAL A 31 -14.39 -17.35 3.40
CA VAL A 31 -13.55 -17.81 2.29
C VAL A 31 -13.57 -16.83 1.13
N TYR A 32 -14.76 -16.33 0.76
CA TYR A 32 -14.91 -15.27 -0.24
C TYR A 32 -14.07 -14.05 0.14
N PHE A 33 -14.25 -13.54 1.36
CA PHE A 33 -13.54 -12.37 1.87
C PHE A 33 -12.01 -12.56 1.85
N CYS A 34 -11.53 -13.73 2.30
CA CYS A 34 -10.12 -14.06 2.28
C CYS A 34 -9.54 -14.01 0.87
N ILE A 35 -10.18 -14.67 -0.10
CA ILE A 35 -9.67 -14.72 -1.48
C ILE A 35 -9.73 -13.35 -2.14
N VAL A 36 -10.80 -12.59 -1.95
CA VAL A 36 -10.91 -11.24 -2.54
C VAL A 36 -9.85 -10.32 -1.97
N THR A 37 -9.59 -10.36 -0.67
CA THR A 37 -8.51 -9.58 -0.02
C THR A 37 -7.14 -9.97 -0.58
N MET A 38 -6.88 -11.27 -0.78
CA MET A 38 -5.63 -11.74 -1.39
C MET A 38 -5.48 -11.29 -2.85
N LEU A 39 -6.56 -11.34 -3.64
CA LEU A 39 -6.53 -10.86 -5.02
C LEU A 39 -6.29 -9.36 -5.11
N ASP A 40 -6.92 -8.57 -4.24
CA ASP A 40 -6.76 -7.12 -4.18
C ASP A 40 -5.31 -6.73 -3.83
N SER A 41 -4.69 -7.44 -2.89
CA SER A 41 -3.29 -7.23 -2.54
C SER A 41 -2.30 -7.58 -3.66
N GLN A 42 -2.70 -8.43 -4.60
CA GLN A 42 -1.89 -8.80 -5.77
C GLN A 42 -2.25 -7.97 -7.01
N ALA A 43 -3.19 -7.03 -6.92
CA ALA A 43 -3.52 -6.14 -8.03
C ALA A 43 -2.31 -5.27 -8.38
N ALA A 44 -2.04 -5.08 -9.68
CA ALA A 44 -0.87 -4.34 -10.15
C ALA A 44 -0.77 -2.94 -9.52
N ARG A 45 -1.87 -2.21 -9.47
CA ARG A 45 -1.92 -0.88 -8.85
C ARG A 45 -1.63 -0.90 -7.35
N THR A 46 -2.13 -1.90 -6.61
CA THR A 46 -1.85 -2.05 -5.18
C THR A 46 -0.36 -2.31 -4.94
N ILE A 47 0.25 -3.15 -5.77
CA ILE A 47 1.69 -3.45 -5.70
C ILE A 47 2.50 -2.19 -5.97
N VAL A 48 2.22 -1.46 -7.04
CA VAL A 48 2.97 -0.26 -7.42
C VAL A 48 2.81 0.84 -6.36
N SER A 49 1.59 1.10 -5.89
CA SER A 49 1.35 2.11 -4.85
C SER A 49 2.00 1.79 -3.51
N ASN A 50 2.45 0.55 -3.29
CA ASN A 50 3.18 0.19 -2.07
C ASN A 50 4.65 0.64 -2.07
N TYR A 51 5.25 0.85 -3.24
CA TYR A 51 6.66 1.26 -3.34
C TYR A 51 6.87 2.59 -4.07
N MET A 52 5.85 3.15 -4.66
CA MET A 52 5.90 4.41 -5.41
C MET A 52 4.79 5.36 -4.96
N ASP A 53 5.14 6.35 -4.15
CA ASP A 53 4.19 7.33 -3.59
C ASP A 53 3.82 8.43 -4.59
N THR A 54 4.68 8.68 -5.59
CA THR A 54 4.48 9.68 -6.66
C THR A 54 4.04 9.00 -7.94
N ASP A 55 3.35 9.73 -8.83
CA ASP A 55 2.86 9.16 -10.08
C ASP A 55 3.95 9.00 -11.14
N MET A 56 4.94 9.91 -11.15
CA MET A 56 6.08 9.87 -12.05
C MET A 56 7.32 10.45 -11.40
N VAL A 57 8.49 9.88 -11.67
CA VAL A 57 9.80 10.43 -11.31
C VAL A 57 10.64 10.57 -12.56
N ILE A 58 11.05 11.79 -12.89
CA ILE A 58 11.97 12.06 -14.01
C ILE A 58 13.37 12.23 -13.44
N LYS A 59 14.35 11.58 -14.05
CA LYS A 59 15.75 11.59 -13.62
C LYS A 59 16.65 12.26 -14.64
N ASN A 60 17.64 12.98 -14.15
CA ASN A 60 18.74 13.52 -14.94
C ASN A 60 19.86 12.50 -15.02
N ASP A 61 19.97 11.79 -16.11
CA ASP A 61 20.96 10.75 -16.31
C ASP A 61 22.40 11.28 -16.34
N THR A 62 22.61 12.55 -16.75
CA THR A 62 23.93 13.16 -16.77
C THR A 62 24.52 13.28 -15.37
N ALA A 63 23.69 13.48 -14.34
CA ALA A 63 24.13 13.60 -12.95
C ALA A 63 24.89 12.36 -12.44
N CYS A 64 24.45 11.16 -12.87
CA CYS A 64 25.03 9.89 -12.40
C CYS A 64 25.89 9.16 -13.43
N LYS A 65 25.67 9.41 -14.73
CA LYS A 65 26.36 8.67 -15.81
C LYS A 65 27.56 9.41 -16.38
N GLU A 66 27.63 10.71 -16.23
CA GLU A 66 28.72 11.54 -16.74
C GLU A 66 29.70 11.93 -15.65
N LYS A 67 30.92 12.32 -16.07
CA LYS A 67 31.93 12.86 -15.15
C LYS A 67 31.51 14.22 -14.62
N SER A 68 32.05 14.65 -13.48
CA SER A 68 31.68 15.91 -12.83
C SER A 68 31.71 17.11 -13.78
N GLU A 69 32.72 17.18 -14.64
CA GLU A 69 32.94 18.27 -15.63
C GLU A 69 31.93 18.30 -16.79
N ASP A 70 31.27 17.17 -17.08
CA ASP A 70 30.34 16.99 -18.22
C ASP A 70 28.86 17.02 -17.75
N ARG A 71 28.60 17.04 -16.46
CA ARG A 71 27.25 17.04 -15.88
C ARG A 71 26.50 18.33 -16.23
N ARG A 72 25.20 18.19 -16.52
CA ARG A 72 24.33 19.31 -16.92
C ARG A 72 23.07 19.33 -16.08
N ASP A 73 22.60 20.50 -15.71
CA ASP A 73 21.30 20.67 -15.06
C ASP A 73 20.19 20.75 -16.12
N ILE A 74 19.82 19.57 -16.65
CA ILE A 74 18.78 19.42 -17.67
C ILE A 74 17.35 19.47 -17.11
N LEU A 75 17.20 19.32 -15.80
CA LEU A 75 15.95 19.51 -15.04
C LEU A 75 15.95 20.87 -14.35
N ASP A 76 16.34 21.92 -15.08
CA ASP A 76 16.42 23.27 -14.56
C ASP A 76 15.05 23.84 -14.10
N ASP A 77 15.08 24.95 -13.38
CA ASP A 77 13.88 25.59 -12.85
C ASP A 77 12.86 25.94 -13.95
N SER A 78 13.32 26.22 -15.19
CA SER A 78 12.44 26.57 -16.30
C SER A 78 11.69 25.35 -16.81
N PHE A 79 12.37 24.22 -16.90
CA PHE A 79 11.75 22.95 -17.31
C PHE A 79 10.82 22.41 -16.25
N VAL A 80 11.24 22.41 -14.99
CA VAL A 80 10.39 22.04 -13.85
C VAL A 80 9.14 22.91 -13.76
N LYS A 81 9.27 24.20 -14.04
CA LYS A 81 8.12 25.11 -14.10
C LYS A 81 7.13 24.73 -15.21
N SER A 82 7.62 24.32 -16.38
CA SER A 82 6.75 23.88 -17.47
C SER A 82 5.93 22.63 -17.11
N ILE A 83 6.49 21.72 -16.30
CA ILE A 83 5.78 20.57 -15.75
C ILE A 83 4.72 21.03 -14.73
N LYS A 84 5.06 21.95 -13.82
CA LYS A 84 4.14 22.51 -12.82
C LYS A 84 2.93 23.23 -13.43
N GLU A 85 3.10 23.84 -14.60
CA GLU A 85 2.02 24.56 -15.31
C GLU A 85 1.04 23.63 -16.03
N ASN A 86 1.31 22.30 -16.08
CA ASN A 86 0.38 21.34 -16.63
C ASN A 86 -0.85 21.19 -15.71
N ALA A 87 -2.05 21.29 -16.30
CA ALA A 87 -3.32 21.28 -15.54
C ALA A 87 -3.60 19.96 -14.80
N GLY A 88 -2.99 18.85 -15.21
CA GLY A 88 -3.14 17.53 -14.59
C GLY A 88 -2.19 17.31 -13.41
N VAL A 89 -1.18 18.18 -13.22
CA VAL A 89 -0.17 18.06 -12.17
C VAL A 89 -0.62 18.77 -10.90
N SER A 90 -0.54 18.09 -9.76
CA SER A 90 -0.88 18.65 -8.44
C SER A 90 0.35 19.14 -7.69
N GLU A 91 1.44 18.36 -7.70
CA GLU A 91 2.67 18.65 -6.95
C GLU A 91 3.89 18.25 -7.76
N VAL A 92 4.96 19.00 -7.60
CA VAL A 92 6.27 18.70 -8.22
C VAL A 92 7.37 19.05 -7.23
N HIS A 93 8.19 18.07 -6.86
CA HIS A 93 9.31 18.20 -5.95
C HIS A 93 10.61 17.84 -6.66
N SER A 94 11.61 18.71 -6.54
CA SER A 94 12.91 18.48 -7.14
C SER A 94 13.94 18.17 -6.06
N MET A 95 14.73 17.15 -6.33
CA MET A 95 15.88 16.76 -5.52
C MET A 95 17.14 17.24 -6.22
N ILE A 96 17.88 18.13 -5.56
CA ILE A 96 19.14 18.65 -6.07
C ILE A 96 20.32 17.87 -5.48
N PHE A 97 21.43 17.92 -6.17
CA PHE A 97 22.63 17.17 -5.86
C PHE A 97 23.88 18.04 -6.00
N ALA A 98 24.81 17.88 -5.06
CA ALA A 98 26.17 18.37 -5.15
C ALA A 98 27.15 17.26 -4.76
N GLU A 99 28.21 17.11 -5.51
CA GLU A 99 29.29 16.18 -5.16
C GLU A 99 30.15 16.77 -4.04
N ILE A 100 30.36 15.97 -3.00
CA ILE A 100 31.10 16.36 -1.80
C ILE A 100 32.16 15.34 -1.43
N THR A 101 33.06 15.76 -0.58
CA THR A 101 33.91 14.89 0.21
C THR A 101 33.56 15.02 1.68
N VAL A 102 33.84 14.00 2.47
CA VAL A 102 33.72 14.04 3.93
C VAL A 102 35.14 13.91 4.49
N PRO A 103 35.76 14.99 4.96
CA PRO A 103 37.11 14.93 5.53
C PRO A 103 37.14 13.94 6.71
N TRP A 104 38.27 13.26 6.85
CA TRP A 104 38.45 12.35 7.94
C TRP A 104 38.37 13.06 9.30
N GLU A 105 37.67 12.46 10.23
CA GLU A 105 37.69 12.81 11.64
C GLU A 105 37.47 11.54 12.48
N PRO A 106 37.95 11.50 13.75
CA PRO A 106 38.05 10.26 14.52
C PRO A 106 36.70 9.76 15.08
N ASP A 107 35.70 10.61 15.18
CA ASP A 107 34.45 10.29 15.87
C ASP A 107 33.42 9.61 14.95
N PHE A 108 32.97 10.29 13.88
CA PHE A 108 31.96 9.78 12.98
C PHE A 108 32.52 9.18 11.68
N ALA A 109 33.37 9.95 10.96
CA ALA A 109 33.86 9.52 9.65
C ALA A 109 34.72 8.25 9.71
N GLU A 110 35.59 8.12 10.72
CA GLU A 110 36.37 6.89 10.89
C GLU A 110 35.48 5.69 11.24
N MET A 111 34.50 5.86 12.10
CA MET A 111 33.56 4.80 12.45
C MET A 111 32.77 4.35 11.22
N TRP A 112 32.25 5.29 10.44
CA TRP A 112 31.49 5.02 9.21
C TRP A 112 32.32 4.25 8.20
N MET A 113 33.53 4.72 7.92
CA MET A 113 34.44 4.10 6.94
C MET A 113 34.86 2.69 7.36
N LYS A 114 35.09 2.46 8.64
CA LYS A 114 35.39 1.10 9.15
C LYS A 114 34.26 0.14 8.85
N GLU A 115 33.02 0.54 9.13
CA GLU A 115 31.84 -0.29 8.90
C GLU A 115 31.57 -0.48 7.42
N PHE A 116 31.72 0.58 6.61
CA PHE A 116 31.58 0.51 5.16
C PHE A 116 32.54 -0.52 4.55
N TYR A 117 33.81 -0.47 4.94
CA TYR A 117 34.82 -1.42 4.45
C TYR A 117 34.54 -2.84 4.93
N ALA A 118 34.09 -3.01 6.17
CA ALA A 118 33.75 -4.32 6.72
C ALA A 118 32.59 -4.96 5.97
N LYS A 119 31.59 -4.15 5.56
CA LYS A 119 30.38 -4.64 4.93
C LYS A 119 30.48 -4.81 3.42
N TRP A 120 31.06 -3.83 2.74
CA TRP A 120 30.98 -3.73 1.27
C TRP A 120 32.30 -3.99 0.55
N MET A 121 33.46 -3.90 1.25
CA MET A 121 34.75 -3.97 0.62
C MET A 121 35.48 -5.29 0.93
N SER A 122 36.22 -5.81 -0.06
CA SER A 122 36.99 -7.03 0.14
C SER A 122 38.37 -6.78 0.84
N ILE A 123 38.70 -5.50 1.10
CA ILE A 123 39.93 -5.09 1.75
C ILE A 123 39.63 -4.43 3.11
N PRO A 124 40.46 -4.61 4.13
CA PRO A 124 40.25 -3.98 5.43
C PRO A 124 40.54 -2.47 5.36
N TYR A 125 39.75 -1.66 6.05
CA TYR A 125 39.90 -0.20 6.15
C TYR A 125 41.29 0.26 6.52
N SER A 126 42.03 -0.52 7.34
CA SER A 126 43.37 -0.19 7.76
C SER A 126 44.39 -0.01 6.60
N LYS A 127 44.09 -0.53 5.41
CA LYS A 127 44.92 -0.35 4.22
C LYS A 127 44.67 0.98 3.49
N GLU A 128 43.47 1.52 3.65
CA GLU A 128 43.01 2.75 2.97
C GLU A 128 42.95 3.95 3.92
N LYS A 129 43.18 3.73 5.22
CA LYS A 129 43.06 4.78 6.23
C LYS A 129 43.96 5.98 5.95
N ASP A 130 45.22 5.74 5.63
CA ASP A 130 46.19 6.80 5.36
C ASP A 130 45.81 7.58 4.09
N GLU A 131 45.29 6.88 3.07
CA GLU A 131 44.79 7.50 1.84
C GLU A 131 43.60 8.39 2.15
N TYR A 132 42.60 7.87 2.90
CA TYR A 132 41.42 8.65 3.27
C TYR A 132 41.77 9.87 4.15
N GLN A 133 42.75 9.72 5.06
CA GLN A 133 43.16 10.84 5.91
C GLN A 133 43.87 11.97 5.14
N ASN A 134 44.66 11.63 4.14
CA ASN A 134 45.47 12.60 3.41
C ASN A 134 44.86 13.08 2.11
N HIS A 135 43.97 12.25 1.52
CA HIS A 135 43.35 12.45 0.21
C HIS A 135 41.84 12.16 0.24
N PRO A 136 41.05 12.85 1.06
CA PRO A 136 39.62 12.61 1.15
C PRO A 136 38.87 12.83 -0.19
N GLU A 137 39.48 13.60 -1.11
CA GLU A 137 38.99 13.81 -2.48
C GLU A 137 38.90 12.52 -3.30
N ASN A 138 39.64 11.47 -2.94
CA ASN A 138 39.54 10.18 -3.60
C ASN A 138 38.30 9.36 -3.13
N PHE A 139 37.56 9.88 -2.14
CA PHE A 139 36.40 9.25 -1.51
C PHE A 139 35.18 10.17 -1.60
N GLY A 140 34.71 10.36 -2.81
CA GLY A 140 33.53 11.22 -3.07
C GLY A 140 32.26 10.69 -2.42
N SER A 141 31.35 11.61 -2.12
CA SER A 141 29.98 11.34 -1.65
C SER A 141 29.00 12.39 -2.18
N SER A 142 27.77 12.32 -1.73
CA SER A 142 26.69 13.16 -2.21
C SER A 142 26.07 14.00 -1.09
N LEU A 143 25.85 15.30 -1.38
CA LEU A 143 24.97 16.17 -0.62
C LEU A 143 23.68 16.33 -1.39
N ILE A 144 22.57 15.84 -0.84
CA ILE A 144 21.25 15.87 -1.44
C ILE A 144 20.46 17.03 -0.82
N GLY A 145 19.84 17.85 -1.66
CA GLY A 145 18.94 18.91 -1.24
C GLY A 145 17.50 18.55 -1.54
N ILE A 146 16.63 18.61 -0.54
CA ILE A 146 15.19 18.37 -0.66
C ILE A 146 14.43 19.62 -0.19
N ASP A 147 13.24 19.84 -0.78
CA ASP A 147 12.37 20.94 -0.38
C ASP A 147 11.65 20.67 0.94
N GLU A 148 10.93 21.67 1.45
CA GLU A 148 10.24 21.59 2.73
C GLU A 148 9.16 20.49 2.77
N GLN A 149 8.47 20.25 1.67
CA GLN A 149 7.39 19.28 1.61
C GLN A 149 7.96 17.86 1.52
N GLU A 150 8.99 17.66 0.72
CA GLU A 150 9.71 16.38 0.66
C GLU A 150 10.37 16.04 2.01
N PHE A 151 10.86 17.07 2.73
CA PHE A 151 11.32 16.88 4.10
C PHE A 151 10.21 16.38 5.02
N ASP A 152 9.00 16.93 4.93
CA ASP A 152 7.87 16.49 5.75
C ASP A 152 7.52 15.01 5.48
N TYR A 153 7.59 14.54 4.23
CA TYR A 153 7.41 13.12 3.90
C TYR A 153 8.52 12.26 4.52
N LEU A 154 9.78 12.62 4.28
CA LEU A 154 10.91 11.88 4.82
C LEU A 154 10.88 11.85 6.36
N ASN A 155 10.62 12.99 6.99
CA ASN A 155 10.62 13.12 8.45
C ASN A 155 9.52 12.26 9.11
N ASN A 156 8.38 12.08 8.44
CA ASN A 156 7.31 11.20 8.91
C ASN A 156 7.67 9.70 8.83
N SER A 157 8.60 9.32 7.96
CA SER A 157 9.09 7.94 7.83
C SER A 157 10.23 7.61 8.80
N LEU A 158 10.88 8.63 9.39
CA LEU A 158 11.98 8.41 10.32
C LEU A 158 11.52 7.79 11.64
N THR A 159 12.32 6.89 12.20
CA THR A 159 12.10 6.34 13.55
C THR A 159 12.11 7.45 14.61
N HIS A 160 12.95 8.47 14.40
CA HIS A 160 13.10 9.64 15.26
C HIS A 160 12.92 10.91 14.42
N PRO A 161 11.69 11.48 14.35
CA PRO A 161 11.46 12.74 13.64
C PRO A 161 12.34 13.87 14.19
N ILE A 162 12.88 14.67 13.30
CA ILE A 162 13.81 15.76 13.62
C ILE A 162 13.12 17.13 13.56
N ASN A 163 13.76 18.14 14.15
CA ASN A 163 13.23 19.50 14.13
C ASN A 163 13.33 20.14 12.75
N LYS A 164 12.21 20.61 12.22
CA LYS A 164 12.12 21.22 10.90
C LYS A 164 12.94 22.51 10.78
N GLU A 165 12.93 23.36 11.80
CA GLU A 165 13.69 24.63 11.78
C GLU A 165 15.21 24.38 11.74
N ASP A 166 15.69 23.39 12.47
CA ASP A 166 17.11 23.03 12.48
C ASP A 166 17.53 22.42 11.13
N PHE A 167 16.65 21.62 10.48
CA PHE A 167 16.89 21.13 9.13
C PHE A 167 16.89 22.26 8.09
N LEU A 168 15.88 23.11 8.07
CA LEU A 168 15.76 24.19 7.09
C LEU A 168 16.87 25.25 7.24
N SER A 169 17.33 25.50 8.48
CA SER A 169 18.46 26.42 8.73
C SER A 169 19.81 25.81 8.40
N GLY A 170 19.89 24.52 8.12
CA GLY A 170 21.14 23.79 7.84
C GLY A 170 22.04 23.59 9.06
N LYS A 171 21.45 23.53 10.27
CA LYS A 171 22.13 23.05 11.48
C LYS A 171 22.10 21.54 11.54
N ALA A 172 20.93 20.95 11.23
CA ALA A 172 20.71 19.52 11.22
C ALA A 172 20.73 18.94 9.81
N CYS A 173 21.08 17.66 9.70
CA CYS A 173 20.95 16.86 8.49
C CYS A 173 20.43 15.46 8.79
N ILE A 174 20.01 14.78 7.74
CA ILE A 174 19.67 13.35 7.73
C ILE A 174 20.79 12.62 6.96
N VAL A 175 21.15 11.42 7.39
CA VAL A 175 22.16 10.60 6.73
C VAL A 175 21.52 9.31 6.21
N TYR A 176 21.85 8.94 4.98
CA TYR A 176 21.47 7.64 4.42
C TYR A 176 22.42 6.54 4.94
N ARG A 177 21.87 5.53 5.65
CA ARG A 177 22.64 4.46 6.32
C ARG A 177 23.39 3.54 5.36
N ASN A 178 22.98 3.44 4.12
CA ASN A 178 23.61 2.58 3.09
C ASN A 178 23.70 1.10 3.51
N GLY A 179 22.71 0.61 4.24
CA GLY A 179 22.66 -0.79 4.70
C GLY A 179 23.76 -1.18 5.70
N LEU A 180 24.46 -0.23 6.31
CA LEU A 180 25.49 -0.49 7.32
C LEU A 180 24.87 -0.97 8.64
N ASP A 181 25.63 -1.79 9.40
CA ASP A 181 25.18 -2.33 10.70
C ASP A 181 25.44 -1.33 11.85
N LEU A 182 25.22 -0.03 11.60
CA LEU A 182 25.29 1.05 12.58
C LEU A 182 23.91 1.34 13.14
N SER A 183 23.78 1.42 14.47
CA SER A 183 22.52 1.82 15.10
C SER A 183 22.31 3.34 15.02
N ASP A 184 21.06 3.79 15.18
CA ASP A 184 20.74 5.22 15.27
C ASP A 184 21.54 5.90 16.40
N ALA A 185 21.73 5.20 17.53
CA ALA A 185 22.49 5.71 18.67
C ALA A 185 23.99 5.93 18.38
N ASP A 186 24.56 5.22 17.41
CA ASP A 186 25.93 5.40 16.96
C ASP A 186 26.11 6.64 16.07
N ILE A 187 25.03 7.07 15.40
CA ILE A 187 25.03 8.10 14.36
C ILE A 187 24.44 9.43 14.85
N ILE A 188 23.26 9.37 15.48
CA ILE A 188 22.50 10.56 15.89
C ILE A 188 23.26 11.35 16.97
N GLY A 189 23.28 12.67 16.82
CA GLY A 189 23.97 13.60 17.72
C GLY A 189 25.43 13.83 17.40
N LYS A 190 25.98 13.10 16.43
CA LYS A 190 27.36 13.37 15.93
C LYS A 190 27.36 14.47 14.87
N ASN A 191 28.52 15.05 14.66
CA ASN A 191 28.71 16.04 13.61
C ASN A 191 29.32 15.38 12.37
N VAL A 192 28.89 15.82 11.20
CA VAL A 192 29.49 15.51 9.92
C VAL A 192 29.90 16.78 9.19
N THR A 193 31.15 16.85 8.76
CA THR A 193 31.63 17.95 7.94
C THR A 193 31.76 17.47 6.50
N CYS A 194 31.23 18.24 5.56
CA CYS A 194 31.46 18.00 4.14
C CYS A 194 32.16 19.21 3.50
N ALA A 195 32.97 18.95 2.49
CA ALA A 195 33.56 19.95 1.62
C ALA A 195 33.09 19.71 0.17
N LEU A 196 33.00 20.77 -0.63
CA LEU A 196 32.70 20.62 -2.06
C LEU A 196 33.84 19.84 -2.75
N TYR A 197 33.47 18.90 -3.63
CA TYR A 197 34.46 18.11 -4.36
C TYR A 197 35.42 19.00 -5.16
N GLU A 198 34.92 20.06 -5.78
CA GLU A 198 35.72 21.00 -6.59
C GLU A 198 36.46 22.06 -5.75
N ASP A 199 36.02 22.33 -4.53
CA ASP A 199 36.59 23.31 -3.62
C ASP A 199 36.65 22.81 -2.18
N GLN A 200 37.73 22.15 -1.83
CA GLN A 200 37.94 21.58 -0.49
C GLN A 200 38.05 22.63 0.64
N GLN A 201 38.15 23.91 0.29
CA GLN A 201 38.19 25.00 1.29
C GLN A 201 36.79 25.41 1.72
N THR A 202 35.82 25.22 0.85
CA THR A 202 34.39 25.46 1.16
C THR A 202 33.83 24.24 1.89
N ALA A 203 33.76 24.32 3.22
CA ALA A 203 33.28 23.26 4.07
C ALA A 203 32.09 23.70 4.94
N LYS A 204 31.19 22.74 5.23
CA LYS A 204 30.04 22.93 6.11
C LYS A 204 29.87 21.75 7.06
N THR A 205 29.60 22.07 8.31
CA THR A 205 29.32 21.06 9.34
C THR A 205 27.85 21.04 9.67
N PHE A 206 27.29 19.83 9.77
CA PHE A 206 25.92 19.57 10.20
C PHE A 206 25.94 18.70 11.47
N THR A 207 24.93 18.84 12.31
CA THR A 207 24.63 17.85 13.33
C THR A 207 23.71 16.79 12.72
N ILE A 208 24.04 15.53 12.84
CA ILE A 208 23.19 14.43 12.36
C ILE A 208 22.07 14.22 13.36
N GLU A 209 20.85 14.52 12.98
CA GLU A 209 19.68 14.34 13.83
C GLU A 209 18.76 13.21 13.34
N GLY A 210 18.90 12.78 12.08
CA GLY A 210 18.11 11.71 11.49
C GLY A 210 18.94 10.73 10.68
N VAL A 211 18.40 9.50 10.56
CA VAL A 211 18.97 8.44 9.73
C VAL A 211 17.85 7.81 8.93
N THR A 212 18.08 7.63 7.62
CA THR A 212 17.14 6.95 6.74
C THR A 212 17.78 5.75 6.07
N ASP A 213 16.98 4.74 5.80
CA ASP A 213 17.33 3.57 4.98
C ASP A 213 16.71 3.64 3.57
N GLU A 214 16.03 4.73 3.24
CA GLU A 214 15.38 4.94 1.95
C GLU A 214 16.39 5.33 0.86
N ASN A 215 16.66 4.43 -0.06
CA ASN A 215 17.59 4.64 -1.16
C ASN A 215 17.09 5.70 -2.19
N TYR A 216 15.83 6.11 -2.08
CA TYR A 216 15.27 7.20 -2.89
C TYR A 216 16.08 8.47 -2.78
N TYR A 217 16.62 8.78 -1.59
CA TYR A 217 17.39 10.01 -1.30
C TYR A 217 18.88 9.84 -1.57
N THR A 218 19.26 9.10 -2.60
CA THR A 218 20.66 8.88 -2.98
C THR A 218 20.91 9.36 -4.41
N ALA A 219 22.18 9.72 -4.69
CA ALA A 219 22.68 10.00 -6.03
C ALA A 219 23.83 9.04 -6.35
N LEU A 220 25.07 9.53 -6.24
CA LEU A 220 26.25 8.69 -6.32
C LEU A 220 26.51 8.04 -4.95
N LEU A 221 26.52 6.72 -4.92
CA LEU A 221 26.89 5.99 -3.72
C LEU A 221 28.41 6.07 -3.55
N GLY A 222 28.83 6.85 -2.56
CA GLY A 222 30.23 6.99 -2.16
C GLY A 222 30.59 6.06 -1.00
N TYR A 223 31.86 6.09 -0.62
CA TYR A 223 32.34 5.44 0.59
C TYR A 223 31.87 6.16 1.86
N PRO A 224 32.01 7.52 1.95
CA PRO A 224 31.43 8.29 3.04
C PRO A 224 29.89 8.38 2.92
N PRO A 225 29.22 8.83 3.99
CA PRO A 225 27.78 8.90 4.00
C PRO A 225 27.21 9.92 2.99
N THR A 226 26.10 9.59 2.37
CA THR A 226 25.25 10.58 1.69
C THR A 226 24.55 11.43 2.74
N ILE A 227 24.66 12.75 2.60
CA ILE A 227 24.08 13.75 3.50
C ILE A 227 22.85 14.34 2.83
N ILE A 228 21.73 14.41 3.55
CA ILE A 228 20.45 14.99 3.09
C ILE A 228 20.21 16.27 3.91
N ALA A 229 20.05 17.39 3.23
CA ALA A 229 19.85 18.71 3.82
C ALA A 229 18.74 19.48 3.07
N SER A 230 18.37 20.66 3.55
CA SER A 230 17.46 21.55 2.83
C SER A 230 18.04 21.98 1.49
N ASP A 231 17.23 22.03 0.45
CA ASP A 231 17.60 22.49 -0.89
C ASP A 231 18.15 23.91 -0.89
N GLN A 232 17.61 24.80 -0.03
CA GLN A 232 18.10 26.17 0.12
C GLN A 232 19.53 26.21 0.66
N VAL A 233 19.84 25.31 1.60
CA VAL A 233 21.18 25.18 2.16
C VAL A 233 22.13 24.67 1.09
N VAL A 234 21.76 23.67 0.32
CA VAL A 234 22.57 23.11 -0.76
C VAL A 234 22.79 24.13 -1.87
N LYS A 235 21.76 24.88 -2.29
CA LYS A 235 21.86 25.98 -3.28
C LYS A 235 22.78 27.10 -2.84
N THR A 236 22.86 27.37 -1.53
CA THR A 236 23.75 28.37 -0.96
C THR A 236 25.20 27.89 -0.84
N PHE A 237 25.36 26.58 -0.52
CA PHE A 237 26.67 25.98 -0.28
C PHE A 237 27.37 25.60 -1.60
N ALA A 238 26.64 25.01 -2.55
CA ALA A 238 27.17 24.60 -3.85
C ALA A 238 26.91 25.69 -4.90
N ASN A 239 27.94 26.07 -5.65
CA ASN A 239 27.84 27.12 -6.66
C ASN A 239 26.89 26.76 -7.81
N HIS A 240 26.82 25.50 -8.19
CA HIS A 240 25.98 24.98 -9.28
C HIS A 240 25.44 23.59 -8.93
N PRO A 241 24.49 23.46 -8.01
CA PRO A 241 23.88 22.17 -7.74
C PRO A 241 23.06 21.73 -8.96
N ILE A 242 23.08 20.43 -9.24
CA ILE A 242 22.36 19.83 -10.37
C ILE A 242 21.07 19.23 -9.87
N THR A 243 19.97 19.41 -10.59
CA THR A 243 18.74 18.70 -10.30
C THR A 243 18.90 17.25 -10.71
N LEU A 244 18.90 16.35 -9.70
CA LEU A 244 19.07 14.92 -9.86
C LEU A 244 17.83 14.25 -10.43
N LYS A 245 16.69 14.59 -9.84
CA LYS A 245 15.39 14.06 -10.21
C LYS A 245 14.27 14.97 -9.75
N THR A 246 13.12 14.79 -10.40
CA THR A 246 11.89 15.52 -10.11
C THR A 246 10.75 14.53 -9.97
N SER A 247 10.10 14.48 -8.82
CA SER A 247 8.92 13.69 -8.56
C SER A 247 7.67 14.50 -8.85
N ILE A 248 6.65 13.83 -9.39
CA ILE A 248 5.43 14.46 -9.88
C ILE A 248 4.24 13.68 -9.33
N LYS A 249 3.27 14.41 -8.76
CA LYS A 249 1.95 13.87 -8.43
C LYS A 249 0.90 14.47 -9.34
N TYR A 250 -0.04 13.66 -9.78
CA TYR A 250 -1.17 14.09 -10.59
C TYR A 250 -2.37 14.42 -9.68
N HIS A 251 -3.30 15.24 -10.17
CA HIS A 251 -4.59 15.46 -9.49
C HIS A 251 -5.41 14.17 -9.41
N LYS A 252 -5.23 13.27 -10.38
CA LYS A 252 -5.89 11.99 -10.43
C LYS A 252 -4.84 10.90 -10.64
N GLU A 253 -4.74 9.98 -9.69
CA GLU A 253 -3.83 8.82 -9.81
C GLU A 253 -4.08 8.04 -11.12
N TYR A 254 -3.00 7.58 -11.73
CA TYR A 254 -3.02 6.83 -13.00
C TYR A 254 -3.65 7.62 -14.16
N ASP A 255 -3.43 8.94 -14.22
CA ASP A 255 -3.90 9.81 -15.30
C ASP A 255 -2.99 9.70 -16.53
N ARG A 256 -3.41 8.86 -17.48
CA ARG A 256 -2.65 8.60 -18.73
C ARG A 256 -2.54 9.84 -19.62
N ASP A 257 -3.53 10.71 -19.60
CA ASP A 257 -3.52 11.90 -20.46
C ASP A 257 -2.46 12.89 -19.96
N THR A 258 -2.41 13.14 -18.65
CA THR A 258 -1.37 13.95 -18.00
C THR A 258 0.02 13.36 -18.24
N GLU A 259 0.19 12.05 -18.08
CA GLU A 259 1.47 11.39 -18.34
C GLU A 259 1.96 11.57 -19.76
N GLN A 260 1.08 11.38 -20.76
CA GLN A 260 1.42 11.58 -22.16
C GLN A 260 1.83 13.01 -22.49
N GLU A 261 1.18 14.00 -21.88
CA GLU A 261 1.56 15.41 -22.02
C GLU A 261 2.96 15.67 -21.46
N ILE A 262 3.29 15.11 -20.29
CA ILE A 262 4.63 15.23 -19.69
C ILE A 262 5.67 14.52 -20.55
N LEU A 263 5.41 13.30 -21.00
CA LEU A 263 6.31 12.58 -21.89
C LEU A 263 6.56 13.37 -23.20
N ALA A 264 5.53 14.00 -23.76
CA ALA A 264 5.68 14.87 -24.93
C ALA A 264 6.54 16.11 -24.66
N LEU A 265 6.56 16.64 -23.44
CA LEU A 265 7.49 17.70 -23.02
C LEU A 265 8.94 17.19 -22.97
N LEU A 266 9.16 15.97 -22.44
CA LEU A 266 10.48 15.35 -22.42
C LEU A 266 11.01 15.09 -23.84
N GLU A 267 10.19 14.54 -24.74
CA GLU A 267 10.57 14.23 -26.12
C GLU A 267 10.93 15.47 -26.94
N LYS A 268 10.29 16.61 -26.65
CA LYS A 268 10.57 17.89 -27.32
C LYS A 268 11.79 18.62 -26.80
N ASN A 269 12.35 18.20 -25.67
CA ASN A 269 13.52 18.82 -25.09
C ASN A 269 14.79 18.43 -25.86
N ASP A 270 15.71 19.36 -26.01
CA ASP A 270 17.00 19.12 -26.68
C ASP A 270 17.83 18.01 -25.99
N ASN A 271 17.60 17.79 -24.70
CA ASN A 271 18.24 16.76 -23.89
C ASN A 271 17.39 15.48 -23.72
N ALA A 272 16.46 15.22 -24.63
CA ALA A 272 15.51 14.09 -24.50
C ALA A 272 16.17 12.71 -24.22
N LYS A 273 17.40 12.50 -24.68
CA LYS A 273 18.17 11.26 -24.52
C LYS A 273 18.80 11.08 -23.13
N ASP A 274 18.89 12.17 -22.39
CA ASP A 274 19.57 12.25 -21.11
C ASP A 274 18.58 12.23 -19.95
N PHE A 275 17.28 12.05 -20.23
CA PHE A 275 16.26 11.77 -19.25
C PHE A 275 15.98 10.27 -19.16
N SER A 276 15.75 9.81 -17.96
CA SER A 276 15.04 8.58 -17.69
C SER A 276 13.88 8.84 -16.75
N TRP A 277 12.90 7.96 -16.72
CA TRP A 277 11.76 8.12 -15.82
C TRP A 277 11.27 6.79 -15.27
N GLU A 278 10.57 6.86 -14.18
CA GLU A 278 9.79 5.80 -13.58
C GLU A 278 8.35 6.27 -13.50
N SER A 279 7.40 5.44 -13.91
CA SER A 279 5.98 5.77 -13.95
C SER A 279 5.14 4.70 -13.26
N LYS A 280 4.26 5.15 -12.35
CA LYS A 280 3.24 4.28 -11.75
C LYS A 280 2.40 3.53 -12.79
N ILE A 281 2.11 4.18 -13.90
CA ILE A 281 1.28 3.63 -14.96
C ILE A 281 2.03 2.54 -15.72
N GLU A 282 3.28 2.82 -16.12
CA GLU A 282 4.13 1.85 -16.83
C GLU A 282 4.41 0.62 -15.98
N ASP A 283 4.80 0.82 -14.71
CA ASP A 283 5.05 -0.26 -13.76
C ASP A 283 3.81 -1.13 -13.53
N ALA A 284 2.63 -0.49 -13.38
CA ALA A 284 1.38 -1.23 -13.24
C ALA A 284 1.04 -2.03 -14.51
N ASP A 285 1.25 -1.46 -15.69
CA ASP A 285 1.04 -2.14 -16.98
C ASP A 285 2.00 -3.32 -17.17
N GLU A 286 3.26 -3.18 -16.73
CA GLU A 286 4.23 -4.28 -16.75
C GLU A 286 3.86 -5.42 -15.82
N ILE A 287 3.45 -5.09 -14.59
CA ILE A 287 2.97 -6.10 -13.62
C ILE A 287 1.72 -6.79 -14.16
N GLU A 288 0.76 -6.05 -14.71
CA GLU A 288 -0.46 -6.61 -15.29
C GLU A 288 -0.15 -7.56 -16.46
N LYS A 289 0.77 -7.18 -17.34
CA LYS A 289 1.25 -8.05 -18.43
C LYS A 289 1.94 -9.30 -17.89
N ALA A 290 2.77 -9.18 -16.86
CA ALA A 290 3.45 -10.30 -16.23
C ALA A 290 2.48 -11.26 -15.52
N GLN A 291 1.42 -10.75 -14.91
CA GLN A 291 0.36 -11.55 -14.30
C GLN A 291 -0.50 -12.30 -15.33
N GLY A 292 -0.62 -11.79 -16.53
CA GLY A 292 -1.40 -12.39 -17.61
C GLY A 292 -2.86 -12.62 -17.20
N ASN A 293 -3.33 -13.87 -17.29
CA ASN A 293 -4.71 -14.23 -16.95
C ASN A 293 -4.94 -14.62 -15.47
N MET A 294 -3.95 -14.50 -14.60
CA MET A 294 -4.10 -14.88 -13.18
C MET A 294 -5.25 -14.16 -12.46
N PRO A 295 -5.43 -12.83 -12.60
CA PRO A 295 -6.55 -12.13 -11.97
C PRO A 295 -7.92 -12.66 -12.43
N GLN A 296 -8.08 -12.95 -13.73
CA GLN A 296 -9.33 -13.50 -14.28
C GLN A 296 -9.64 -14.89 -13.76
N VAL A 297 -8.63 -15.75 -13.62
CA VAL A 297 -8.77 -17.07 -12.98
C VAL A 297 -9.18 -16.92 -11.52
N GLY A 298 -8.57 -15.99 -10.79
CA GLY A 298 -8.92 -15.66 -9.40
C GLY A 298 -10.39 -15.23 -9.27
N ILE A 299 -10.85 -14.32 -10.14
CA ILE A 299 -12.26 -13.89 -10.19
C ILE A 299 -13.18 -15.09 -10.49
N GLY A 300 -12.79 -15.97 -11.44
CA GLY A 300 -13.53 -17.18 -11.75
C GLY A 300 -13.72 -18.09 -10.53
N ILE A 301 -12.65 -18.30 -9.76
CA ILE A 301 -12.70 -19.07 -8.50
C ILE A 301 -13.64 -18.40 -7.48
N VAL A 302 -13.56 -17.09 -7.32
CA VAL A 302 -14.45 -16.32 -6.43
C VAL A 302 -15.92 -16.50 -6.81
N LEU A 303 -16.25 -16.43 -8.09
CA LEU A 303 -17.62 -16.63 -8.58
C LEU A 303 -18.13 -18.05 -8.32
N ILE A 304 -17.30 -19.07 -8.54
CA ILE A 304 -17.66 -20.47 -8.24
C ILE A 304 -17.91 -20.65 -6.74
N LEU A 305 -17.05 -20.11 -5.89
CA LEU A 305 -17.20 -20.19 -4.44
C LEU A 305 -18.43 -19.43 -3.94
N ALA A 306 -18.74 -18.27 -4.50
CA ALA A 306 -19.95 -17.52 -4.22
C ALA A 306 -21.20 -18.35 -4.59
N PHE A 307 -21.21 -19.01 -5.76
CA PHE A 307 -22.29 -19.88 -6.19
C PHE A 307 -22.45 -21.09 -5.25
N ILE A 308 -21.36 -21.75 -4.88
CA ILE A 308 -21.38 -22.85 -3.91
C ILE A 308 -21.95 -22.37 -2.56
N GLY A 309 -21.57 -21.19 -2.09
CA GLY A 309 -22.07 -20.60 -0.86
C GLY A 309 -23.59 -20.35 -0.90
N ILE A 310 -24.09 -19.83 -2.02
CA ILE A 310 -25.53 -19.60 -2.25
C ILE A 310 -26.28 -20.94 -2.26
N MET A 311 -25.80 -21.93 -2.99
CA MET A 311 -26.41 -23.26 -3.06
C MET A 311 -26.43 -23.93 -1.70
N ASN A 312 -25.36 -23.82 -0.95
CA ASN A 312 -25.23 -24.39 0.39
C ASN A 312 -26.23 -23.75 1.38
N TYR A 313 -26.34 -22.40 1.36
CA TYR A 313 -27.34 -21.69 2.13
C TYR A 313 -28.77 -22.11 1.73
N MET A 314 -29.07 -22.16 0.42
CA MET A 314 -30.38 -22.52 -0.09
C MET A 314 -30.79 -23.94 0.37
N ASN A 315 -29.90 -24.92 0.20
CA ASN A 315 -30.17 -26.30 0.65
C ASN A 315 -30.41 -26.37 2.15
N THR A 316 -29.56 -25.72 2.95
CA THR A 316 -29.66 -25.76 4.41
C THR A 316 -30.93 -25.05 4.89
N PHE A 317 -31.29 -23.92 4.26
CA PHE A 317 -32.51 -23.17 4.58
C PHE A 317 -33.77 -23.95 4.22
N VAL A 318 -33.84 -24.56 3.01
CA VAL A 318 -34.96 -25.37 2.57
C VAL A 318 -35.19 -26.55 3.53
N VAL A 319 -34.12 -27.29 3.87
CA VAL A 319 -34.19 -28.40 4.84
C VAL A 319 -34.67 -27.91 6.21
N ASN A 320 -34.20 -26.74 6.67
CA ASN A 320 -34.64 -26.15 7.92
C ASN A 320 -36.17 -25.85 7.89
N VAL A 321 -36.67 -25.23 6.81
CA VAL A 321 -38.10 -24.93 6.67
C VAL A 321 -38.92 -26.20 6.57
N GLN A 322 -38.49 -27.21 5.79
CA GLN A 322 -39.18 -28.49 5.65
C GLN A 322 -39.30 -29.22 6.99
N SER A 323 -38.23 -29.23 7.79
CA SER A 323 -38.25 -29.91 9.13
C SER A 323 -39.20 -29.24 10.13
N ARG A 324 -39.69 -28.02 9.86
CA ARG A 324 -40.62 -27.25 10.68
C ARG A 324 -42.01 -27.10 10.05
N MET A 325 -42.28 -27.84 8.98
CA MET A 325 -43.53 -27.72 8.25
C MET A 325 -44.78 -27.92 9.14
N THR A 326 -44.75 -28.90 10.06
CA THR A 326 -45.82 -29.15 11.03
C THR A 326 -46.06 -27.91 11.92
N GLU A 327 -45.00 -27.28 12.46
CA GLU A 327 -45.12 -26.08 13.27
C GLU A 327 -45.73 -24.93 12.47
N LEU A 328 -45.28 -24.72 11.21
CA LEU A 328 -45.81 -23.67 10.32
C LEU A 328 -47.27 -23.90 9.99
N SER A 329 -47.69 -25.15 9.72
CA SER A 329 -49.08 -25.54 9.46
C SER A 329 -49.96 -25.37 10.70
N VAL A 330 -49.47 -25.63 11.90
CA VAL A 330 -50.16 -25.34 13.16
C VAL A 330 -50.41 -23.87 13.34
N MET A 331 -49.38 -23.02 13.07
CA MET A 331 -49.52 -21.56 13.15
C MET A 331 -50.56 -21.02 12.16
N GLU A 332 -50.60 -21.58 10.94
CA GLU A 332 -51.63 -21.26 9.94
C GLU A 332 -53.01 -21.68 10.43
N SER A 333 -53.17 -22.85 11.06
CA SER A 333 -54.40 -23.34 11.61
C SER A 333 -54.92 -22.52 12.79
N ILE A 334 -54.06 -21.90 13.56
CA ILE A 334 -54.41 -20.97 14.67
C ILE A 334 -54.76 -19.57 14.18
N GLY A 335 -54.60 -19.29 12.85
CA GLY A 335 -55.06 -18.04 12.22
C GLY A 335 -53.97 -17.11 11.74
N MET A 336 -52.69 -17.56 11.66
CA MET A 336 -51.69 -16.77 10.96
C MET A 336 -51.94 -16.79 9.44
N THR A 337 -51.84 -15.60 8.83
CA THR A 337 -51.99 -15.51 7.37
C THR A 337 -50.72 -15.94 6.63
N PRO A 338 -50.82 -16.43 5.38
CA PRO A 338 -49.65 -16.79 4.55
C PRO A 338 -48.62 -15.66 4.44
N LYS A 339 -49.09 -14.40 4.36
CA LYS A 339 -48.19 -13.21 4.33
C LYS A 339 -47.41 -13.01 5.63
N GLN A 340 -48.01 -13.38 6.77
CA GLN A 340 -47.35 -13.28 8.06
C GLN A 340 -46.29 -14.37 8.22
N LEU A 341 -46.59 -15.59 7.76
CA LEU A 341 -45.60 -16.70 7.75
C LEU A 341 -44.44 -16.40 6.82
N LEU A 342 -44.71 -15.93 5.60
CA LEU A 342 -43.67 -15.48 4.68
C LEU A 342 -42.80 -14.36 5.29
N GLY A 343 -43.46 -13.35 5.90
CA GLY A 343 -42.76 -12.27 6.58
C GLY A 343 -41.89 -12.75 7.76
N MET A 344 -42.26 -13.83 8.43
CA MET A 344 -41.43 -14.47 9.46
C MET A 344 -40.20 -15.13 8.88
N LEU A 345 -40.36 -15.93 7.80
CA LEU A 345 -39.23 -16.62 7.12
C LEU A 345 -38.24 -15.62 6.50
N VAL A 346 -38.72 -14.54 5.89
CA VAL A 346 -37.85 -13.48 5.34
C VAL A 346 -37.06 -12.81 6.44
N ARG A 347 -37.65 -12.53 7.60
CA ARG A 347 -36.90 -11.93 8.74
C ARG A 347 -35.88 -12.90 9.31
N GLU A 348 -36.19 -14.19 9.35
CA GLU A 348 -35.24 -15.23 9.72
C GLU A 348 -34.03 -15.25 8.76
N GLY A 349 -34.27 -15.15 7.45
CA GLY A 349 -33.21 -15.00 6.45
C GLY A 349 -32.32 -13.77 6.69
N VAL A 350 -32.94 -12.61 7.01
CA VAL A 350 -32.19 -11.39 7.35
C VAL A 350 -31.34 -11.56 8.62
N LEU A 351 -31.87 -12.28 9.64
CA LEU A 351 -31.11 -12.57 10.85
C LEU A 351 -29.93 -13.52 10.57
N TYR A 352 -30.09 -14.52 9.68
CA TYR A 352 -28.99 -15.36 9.23
C TYR A 352 -27.91 -14.54 8.51
N ALA A 353 -28.29 -13.64 7.59
CA ALA A 353 -27.34 -12.78 6.91
C ALA A 353 -26.57 -11.87 7.90
N GLY A 354 -27.29 -11.20 8.80
CA GLY A 354 -26.67 -10.34 9.81
C GLY A 354 -25.73 -11.10 10.75
N GLY A 355 -26.17 -12.27 11.25
CA GLY A 355 -25.36 -13.12 12.10
C GLY A 355 -24.12 -13.67 11.40
N ALA A 356 -24.25 -14.10 10.12
CA ALA A 356 -23.14 -14.60 9.34
C ALA A 356 -22.11 -13.49 9.07
N TRP A 357 -22.57 -12.26 8.77
CA TRP A 357 -21.66 -11.12 8.61
C TRP A 357 -20.95 -10.75 9.91
N LEU A 358 -21.61 -10.85 11.05
CA LEU A 358 -20.98 -10.62 12.34
C LEU A 358 -19.83 -11.63 12.59
N VAL A 359 -20.06 -12.90 12.28
CA VAL A 359 -19.01 -13.96 12.39
C VAL A 359 -17.89 -13.71 11.36
N THR A 360 -18.24 -13.34 10.12
CA THR A 360 -17.26 -13.07 9.07
C THR A 360 -16.37 -11.88 9.43
N LEU A 361 -16.96 -10.78 9.91
CA LEU A 361 -16.21 -9.56 10.27
C LEU A 361 -15.40 -9.69 11.58
N THR A 362 -15.66 -10.70 12.39
CA THR A 362 -14.89 -10.97 13.61
C THR A 362 -13.91 -12.12 13.38
N VAL A 363 -14.39 -13.33 13.33
CA VAL A 363 -13.57 -14.54 13.17
C VAL A 363 -12.98 -14.64 11.77
N GLY A 364 -13.80 -14.42 10.74
CA GLY A 364 -13.38 -14.49 9.33
C GLY A 364 -12.28 -13.48 8.99
N MET A 365 -12.43 -12.23 9.44
CA MET A 365 -11.40 -11.20 9.26
C MET A 365 -10.11 -11.53 10.01
N GLY A 366 -10.21 -12.04 11.24
CA GLY A 366 -9.04 -12.48 12.01
C GLY A 366 -8.25 -13.59 11.31
N VAL A 367 -8.95 -14.59 10.78
CA VAL A 367 -8.32 -15.68 10.00
C VAL A 367 -7.71 -15.12 8.71
N THR A 368 -8.41 -14.25 8.00
CA THR A 368 -7.90 -13.60 6.78
C THR A 368 -6.63 -12.80 7.06
N TYR A 369 -6.60 -12.03 8.14
CA TYR A 369 -5.43 -11.27 8.55
C TYR A 369 -4.22 -12.17 8.82
N LEU A 370 -4.41 -13.26 9.58
CA LEU A 370 -3.33 -14.21 9.88
C LEU A 370 -2.78 -14.89 8.61
N LEU A 371 -3.67 -15.29 7.70
CA LEU A 371 -3.26 -15.86 6.41
C LEU A 371 -2.54 -14.83 5.54
N TYR A 372 -3.06 -13.60 5.50
CA TYR A 372 -2.45 -12.49 4.79
C TYR A 372 -1.02 -12.23 5.26
N GLU A 373 -0.82 -12.08 6.57
CA GLU A 373 0.48 -11.82 7.17
C GLU A 373 1.49 -12.95 6.88
N SER A 374 1.02 -14.20 6.93
CA SER A 374 1.87 -15.36 6.63
C SER A 374 2.33 -15.47 5.17
N MET A 375 1.60 -14.83 4.24
CA MET A 375 1.87 -14.85 2.79
C MET A 375 2.40 -13.53 2.25
N ASN A 376 2.45 -12.49 3.09
CA ASN A 376 2.78 -11.13 2.69
C ASN A 376 4.31 -10.88 2.65
N TYR A 377 5.01 -11.55 1.74
CA TYR A 377 6.45 -11.36 1.55
C TYR A 377 6.83 -10.04 0.86
N ARG A 378 5.85 -9.26 0.38
CA ARG A 378 6.04 -7.95 -0.26
C ARG A 378 5.88 -6.77 0.70
N GLY A 379 5.49 -7.00 1.95
CA GLY A 379 5.27 -5.94 2.94
C GLY A 379 4.11 -4.99 2.62
N ILE A 380 3.13 -5.42 1.79
CA ILE A 380 1.95 -4.62 1.46
C ILE A 380 1.07 -4.51 2.70
N ALA A 381 0.63 -3.30 3.04
CA ALA A 381 -0.25 -3.09 4.18
C ALA A 381 -1.60 -3.81 4.00
N PHE A 382 -2.09 -4.45 5.08
CA PHE A 382 -3.40 -5.09 5.06
C PHE A 382 -4.49 -4.06 4.83
N SER A 383 -5.22 -4.21 3.74
CA SER A 383 -6.37 -3.38 3.39
C SER A 383 -7.61 -4.21 3.14
N VAL A 384 -8.77 -3.68 3.50
CA VAL A 384 -10.05 -4.33 3.25
C VAL A 384 -10.63 -3.78 1.95
N PRO A 385 -10.87 -4.63 0.93
CA PRO A 385 -11.44 -4.18 -0.34
C PRO A 385 -12.93 -3.82 -0.16
N LEU A 386 -13.21 -2.55 0.12
CA LEU A 386 -14.55 -2.07 0.50
C LEU A 386 -15.60 -2.31 -0.58
N LEU A 387 -15.27 -2.12 -1.87
CA LEU A 387 -16.23 -2.27 -2.96
C LEU A 387 -16.70 -3.74 -3.11
N PRO A 388 -15.82 -4.75 -3.24
CA PRO A 388 -16.21 -6.15 -3.22
C PRO A 388 -16.96 -6.57 -1.95
N LEU A 389 -16.57 -6.02 -0.79
CA LEU A 389 -17.24 -6.28 0.48
C LEU A 389 -18.71 -5.80 0.47
N LEU A 390 -18.95 -4.56 0.03
CA LEU A 390 -20.29 -4.00 -0.09
C LEU A 390 -21.17 -4.79 -1.08
N PHE A 391 -20.60 -5.23 -2.20
CA PHE A 391 -21.29 -6.12 -3.14
C PHE A 391 -21.66 -7.45 -2.49
N ALA A 392 -20.77 -8.08 -1.75
CA ALA A 392 -21.05 -9.33 -1.04
C ALA A 392 -22.13 -9.16 0.02
N VAL A 393 -22.12 -8.06 0.78
CA VAL A 393 -23.21 -7.70 1.71
C VAL A 393 -24.54 -7.61 0.97
N GLY A 394 -24.62 -6.81 -0.10
CA GLY A 394 -25.85 -6.63 -0.88
C GLY A 394 -26.39 -7.95 -1.43
N ILE A 395 -25.52 -8.77 -2.06
CA ILE A 395 -25.90 -10.06 -2.64
C ILE A 395 -26.35 -11.03 -1.54
N SER A 396 -25.65 -11.12 -0.41
CA SER A 396 -25.99 -12.03 0.67
C SER A 396 -27.37 -11.71 1.29
N PHE A 397 -27.68 -10.44 1.54
CA PHE A 397 -29.00 -10.01 2.01
C PHE A 397 -30.08 -10.28 0.98
N LEU A 398 -29.81 -10.03 -0.31
CA LEU A 398 -30.74 -10.34 -1.39
C LEU A 398 -31.04 -11.86 -1.43
N VAL A 399 -30.02 -12.71 -1.42
CA VAL A 399 -30.18 -14.18 -1.41
C VAL A 399 -30.94 -14.63 -0.16
N CYS A 400 -30.57 -14.12 1.02
CA CYS A 400 -31.22 -14.47 2.29
C CYS A 400 -32.66 -13.98 2.40
N THR A 401 -33.11 -13.05 1.55
CA THR A 401 -34.52 -12.66 1.44
C THR A 401 -35.26 -13.41 0.33
N MET A 402 -34.59 -13.67 -0.80
CA MET A 402 -35.21 -14.35 -1.94
C MET A 402 -35.42 -15.86 -1.70
N VAL A 403 -34.45 -16.52 -1.06
CA VAL A 403 -34.57 -17.97 -0.79
C VAL A 403 -35.80 -18.32 0.07
N PRO A 404 -36.11 -17.63 1.18
CA PRO A 404 -37.34 -17.79 1.90
C PRO A 404 -38.60 -17.63 1.05
N VAL A 405 -38.63 -16.61 0.17
CA VAL A 405 -39.75 -16.35 -0.73
C VAL A 405 -39.97 -17.52 -1.71
N LEU A 406 -38.86 -17.96 -2.35
CA LEU A 406 -38.92 -19.08 -3.30
C LEU A 406 -39.36 -20.39 -2.59
N THR A 407 -38.80 -20.66 -1.41
CA THR A 407 -39.14 -21.84 -0.59
C THR A 407 -40.65 -21.80 -0.25
N TRP A 408 -41.16 -20.65 0.16
CA TRP A 408 -42.59 -20.51 0.47
C TRP A 408 -43.47 -20.76 -0.75
N ILE A 409 -43.16 -20.18 -1.91
CA ILE A 409 -43.94 -20.37 -3.16
C ILE A 409 -43.95 -21.84 -3.58
N ILE A 410 -42.85 -22.55 -3.41
CA ILE A 410 -42.78 -23.99 -3.73
C ILE A 410 -43.64 -24.80 -2.76
N LEU A 411 -43.61 -24.48 -1.47
CA LEU A 411 -44.37 -25.16 -0.43
C LEU A 411 -45.90 -24.90 -0.55
N GLU A 412 -46.30 -23.68 -0.91
CA GLU A 412 -47.72 -23.31 -1.11
C GLU A 412 -48.33 -24.07 -2.30
N LYS A 413 -47.56 -24.38 -3.33
CA LYS A 413 -47.98 -25.14 -4.50
C LYS A 413 -48.13 -26.66 -4.23
N ASN A 414 -47.48 -27.21 -3.20
CA ASN A 414 -47.36 -28.63 -2.97
C ASN A 414 -48.39 -29.24 -2.00
N GLY A 415 -49.58 -28.60 -1.81
CA GLY A 415 -50.71 -29.20 -1.10
C GLY A 415 -51.42 -28.28 -0.11
N THR A 416 -52.59 -28.67 0.31
CA THR A 416 -53.44 -27.98 1.32
C THR A 416 -52.79 -28.12 2.71
N VAL A 417 -53.18 -27.26 3.67
CA VAL A 417 -52.71 -27.30 5.07
C VAL A 417 -52.86 -28.68 5.68
N VAL A 418 -53.99 -29.37 5.34
CA VAL A 418 -54.32 -30.70 5.84
C VAL A 418 -53.38 -31.77 5.27
N GLU A 419 -53.01 -31.69 4.00
CA GLU A 419 -52.05 -32.62 3.37
C GLU A 419 -50.63 -32.41 3.90
N ARG A 420 -50.26 -31.20 4.25
CA ARG A 420 -48.96 -30.86 4.87
C ARG A 420 -48.82 -31.42 6.30
N ILE A 421 -49.95 -31.53 7.03
CA ILE A 421 -49.96 -32.15 8.37
C ILE A 421 -49.96 -33.68 8.27
N LYS A 422 -50.66 -34.27 7.27
CA LYS A 422 -50.73 -35.72 7.07
C LYS A 422 -49.53 -36.36 6.40
N GLY A 423 -48.72 -35.61 5.68
CA GLY A 423 -47.49 -36.11 4.98
C GLY A 423 -46.31 -36.34 5.89
N VAL A 424 -46.48 -36.36 7.20
CA VAL A 424 -45.48 -36.64 8.23
C VAL A 424 -45.71 -38.00 8.89
N GLU A 425 -46.70 -38.78 8.47
CA GLU A 425 -46.81 -40.23 8.76
C GLU A 425 -46.16 -40.99 7.60
#